data_768df57ae000f2f7eeb035779e4ad4f5
#
_entry.id   768df57ae000f2f7eeb035779e4ad4f5
#
_cell.length_a   1.000
_cell.length_b   1.000
_cell.length_c   1.000
_cell.angle_alpha   90.00
_cell.angle_beta   90.00
_cell.angle_gamma   90.00
#
_symmetry.space_group_name_H-M   'P 1'
#
loop_
_entity.id
_entity.type
_entity.pdbx_description
1 polymer ?
#
loop_
_entity_poly.entity_id
_entity_poly.type
_entity_poly.pdbx_seq_one_letter_code
_entity_poly.pdbx_strand_id
1 'polypeptide(L)'
;MVAYLPFAAFAAAADLAGAVLVVTVHRKGLAPLRYFVAAGAGFMLAAAFVRMLPESAHVPHAFLFVLVGYFGVHLFEHTVAPHFHFGEEVHPEALLDPAAGWLALLGLGVHTFFDGVAIAAGFMIGPALGALLSIAVVLHKVPEGFTIASVMLAGGHSPAAALGAGATLGVLTLAGAIATGFVAEHHVGYALAVSAGVTIYVAASDLIPEVNREGGPALGWTVFAGLVLFALADWLLAPLGGH
;
A
#
# COMPACT_ATOMS: atom_id res chain seq x y z
N MET A 1 -7.09 -13.81 17.55
CA MET A 1 -6.36 -12.53 17.60
C MET A 1 -4.95 -12.55 17.00
N VAL A 2 -4.38 -13.67 16.60
CA VAL A 2 -2.95 -13.74 16.21
C VAL A 2 -2.74 -14.16 14.74
N ALA A 3 -3.80 -14.61 14.05
CA ALA A 3 -3.66 -15.21 12.71
C ALA A 3 -3.14 -14.24 11.62
N TYR A 4 -3.39 -12.94 11.74
CA TYR A 4 -2.96 -11.92 10.77
C TYR A 4 -1.53 -11.42 10.98
N LEU A 5 -0.96 -11.57 12.18
CA LEU A 5 0.38 -11.03 12.49
C LEU A 5 1.49 -11.60 11.59
N PRO A 6 1.54 -12.91 11.26
CA PRO A 6 2.54 -13.41 10.31
C PRO A 6 2.45 -12.76 8.93
N PHE A 7 1.25 -12.45 8.46
CA PHE A 7 1.03 -11.80 7.16
C PHE A 7 1.45 -10.33 7.20
N ALA A 8 1.10 -9.62 8.28
CA ALA A 8 1.57 -8.25 8.49
C ALA A 8 3.10 -8.18 8.65
N ALA A 9 3.71 -9.15 9.34
CA ALA A 9 5.16 -9.26 9.46
C ALA A 9 5.84 -9.54 8.11
N PHE A 10 5.22 -10.37 7.26
CA PHE A 10 5.72 -10.64 5.92
C PHE A 10 5.64 -9.38 5.03
N ALA A 11 4.54 -8.63 5.11
CA ALA A 11 4.41 -7.34 4.43
C ALA A 11 5.44 -6.32 4.93
N ALA A 12 5.65 -6.22 6.25
CA ALA A 12 6.70 -5.37 6.84
C ALA A 12 8.11 -5.75 6.37
N ALA A 13 8.40 -7.04 6.24
CA ALA A 13 9.67 -7.52 5.71
C ALA A 13 9.85 -7.18 4.23
N ALA A 14 8.76 -7.10 3.45
CA ALA A 14 8.80 -6.71 2.05
C ALA A 14 9.20 -5.23 1.86
N ASP A 15 8.74 -4.31 2.73
CA ASP A 15 9.21 -2.92 2.74
C ASP A 15 10.73 -2.85 2.96
N LEU A 16 11.22 -3.55 3.97
CA LEU A 16 12.65 -3.58 4.26
C LEU A 16 13.44 -4.22 3.10
N ALA A 17 12.91 -5.28 2.48
CA ALA A 17 13.55 -5.92 1.33
C ALA A 17 13.68 -4.94 0.14
N GLY A 18 12.66 -4.12 -0.13
CA GLY A 18 12.71 -3.05 -1.13
C GLY A 18 13.82 -2.03 -0.84
N ALA A 19 13.91 -1.58 0.42
CA ALA A 19 14.96 -0.65 0.85
C ALA A 19 16.36 -1.26 0.74
N VAL A 20 16.55 -2.53 1.15
CA VAL A 20 17.81 -3.26 1.00
C VAL A 20 18.20 -3.40 -0.47
N LEU A 21 17.23 -3.65 -1.35
CA LEU A 21 17.48 -3.78 -2.78
C LEU A 21 18.13 -2.50 -3.35
N VAL A 22 17.63 -1.31 -2.98
CA VAL A 22 18.20 -0.03 -3.42
C VAL A 22 19.63 0.16 -2.93
N VAL A 23 19.85 -0.12 -1.65
CA VAL A 23 21.16 0.12 -1.02
C VAL A 23 22.23 -0.83 -1.53
N THR A 24 21.85 -2.07 -1.90
CA THR A 24 22.80 -3.13 -2.27
C THR A 24 22.99 -3.31 -3.78
N VAL A 25 21.95 -3.03 -4.58
CA VAL A 25 22.00 -3.29 -6.04
C VAL A 25 22.28 -2.00 -6.80
N HIS A 26 23.36 -1.98 -7.58
CA HIS A 26 23.63 -0.89 -8.52
C HIS A 26 22.49 -0.77 -9.54
N ARG A 27 22.03 0.47 -9.81
CA ARG A 27 20.83 0.88 -10.58
C ARG A 27 20.50 0.18 -11.93
N LYS A 28 21.34 -0.72 -12.43
CA LYS A 28 21.20 -1.28 -13.80
C LYS A 28 20.25 -2.49 -13.94
N GLY A 29 19.53 -2.90 -12.90
CA GLY A 29 18.70 -4.11 -12.95
C GLY A 29 17.26 -3.95 -12.47
N LEU A 30 16.73 -2.72 -12.28
CA LEU A 30 15.47 -2.48 -11.56
C LEU A 30 14.26 -2.27 -12.49
N ALA A 31 14.44 -2.44 -13.80
CA ALA A 31 13.35 -2.37 -14.77
C ALA A 31 12.12 -3.28 -14.45
N PRO A 32 12.26 -4.46 -13.81
CA PRO A 32 11.11 -5.27 -13.42
C PRO A 32 10.21 -4.63 -12.37
N LEU A 33 10.74 -3.72 -11.52
CA LEU A 33 10.00 -3.17 -10.38
C LEU A 33 8.73 -2.41 -10.81
N ARG A 34 8.78 -1.70 -11.94
CA ARG A 34 7.62 -1.02 -12.53
C ARG A 34 6.45 -1.94 -12.87
N TYR A 35 6.75 -3.20 -13.24
CA TYR A 35 5.70 -4.20 -13.48
C TYR A 35 5.06 -4.69 -12.19
N PHE A 36 5.80 -4.73 -11.08
CA PHE A 36 5.23 -5.01 -9.76
C PHE A 36 4.31 -3.86 -9.31
N VAL A 37 4.72 -2.61 -9.50
CA VAL A 37 3.87 -1.43 -9.23
C VAL A 37 2.59 -1.51 -10.05
N ALA A 38 2.69 -1.75 -11.35
CA ALA A 38 1.55 -1.83 -12.25
C ALA A 38 0.59 -2.98 -11.88
N ALA A 39 1.11 -4.19 -11.65
CA ALA A 39 0.31 -5.33 -11.22
C ALA A 39 -0.32 -5.10 -9.83
N GLY A 40 0.44 -4.51 -8.91
CA GLY A 40 -0.02 -4.15 -7.57
C GLY A 40 -1.19 -3.16 -7.62
N ALA A 41 -1.09 -2.11 -8.41
CA ALA A 41 -2.16 -1.12 -8.58
C ALA A 41 -3.46 -1.75 -9.08
N GLY A 42 -3.39 -2.61 -10.12
CA GLY A 42 -4.56 -3.33 -10.64
C GLY A 42 -5.15 -4.29 -9.62
N PHE A 43 -4.30 -5.03 -8.89
CA PHE A 43 -4.74 -5.95 -7.84
C PHE A 43 -5.41 -5.20 -6.67
N MET A 44 -4.81 -4.09 -6.21
CA MET A 44 -5.34 -3.26 -5.12
C MET A 44 -6.71 -2.68 -5.46
N LEU A 45 -6.88 -2.10 -6.67
CA LEU A 45 -8.19 -1.60 -7.10
C LEU A 45 -9.22 -2.72 -7.14
N ALA A 46 -8.87 -3.88 -7.68
CA ALA A 46 -9.77 -5.03 -7.70
C ALA A 46 -10.15 -5.47 -6.28
N ALA A 47 -9.18 -5.57 -5.37
CA ALA A 47 -9.43 -5.92 -3.96
C ALA A 47 -10.37 -4.91 -3.29
N ALA A 48 -10.14 -3.61 -3.51
CA ALA A 48 -10.97 -2.55 -2.95
C ALA A 48 -12.40 -2.62 -3.45
N PHE A 49 -12.60 -2.68 -4.78
CA PHE A 49 -13.95 -2.63 -5.36
C PHE A 49 -14.71 -3.95 -5.26
N VAL A 50 -14.04 -5.09 -5.36
CA VAL A 50 -14.71 -6.40 -5.41
C VAL A 50 -14.90 -7.02 -4.03
N ARG A 51 -14.03 -6.68 -3.06
CA ARG A 51 -14.08 -7.27 -1.72
C ARG A 51 -14.24 -6.24 -0.60
N MET A 52 -13.35 -5.23 -0.50
CA MET A 52 -13.38 -4.33 0.66
C MET A 52 -14.67 -3.49 0.72
N LEU A 53 -15.09 -2.92 -0.40
CA LEU A 53 -16.33 -2.13 -0.46
C LEU A 53 -17.57 -2.98 -0.17
N PRO A 54 -17.80 -4.14 -0.81
CA PRO A 54 -18.95 -5.00 -0.48
C PRO A 54 -18.96 -5.46 0.98
N GLU A 55 -17.82 -5.89 1.50
CA GLU A 55 -17.71 -6.35 2.89
C GLU A 55 -17.93 -5.20 3.90
N SER A 56 -17.47 -3.99 3.59
CA SER A 56 -17.71 -2.83 4.44
C SER A 56 -19.15 -2.30 4.37
N ALA A 57 -19.89 -2.59 3.29
CA ALA A 57 -21.25 -2.09 3.08
C ALA A 57 -22.26 -2.58 4.12
N HIS A 58 -21.92 -3.60 4.92
CA HIS A 58 -22.76 -4.11 5.99
C HIS A 58 -22.86 -3.17 7.21
N VAL A 59 -21.93 -2.18 7.36
CA VAL A 59 -22.01 -1.22 8.44
C VAL A 59 -22.74 0.06 7.99
N PRO A 60 -23.48 0.74 8.90
CA PRO A 60 -24.16 1.99 8.58
C PRO A 60 -23.20 3.06 8.05
N HIS A 61 -23.59 3.75 7.00
CA HIS A 61 -22.82 4.84 6.40
C HIS A 61 -21.41 4.44 5.92
N ALA A 62 -21.17 3.16 5.57
CA ALA A 62 -19.87 2.62 5.15
C ALA A 62 -19.17 3.50 4.10
N PHE A 63 -19.89 3.94 3.06
CA PHE A 63 -19.31 4.76 2.00
C PHE A 63 -18.85 6.15 2.47
N LEU A 64 -19.44 6.69 3.55
CA LEU A 64 -18.91 7.91 4.15
C LEU A 64 -17.53 7.66 4.78
N PHE A 65 -17.34 6.51 5.43
CA PHE A 65 -16.03 6.12 5.97
C PHE A 65 -15.00 5.83 4.87
N VAL A 66 -15.42 5.28 3.72
CA VAL A 66 -14.57 5.16 2.53
C VAL A 66 -14.11 6.55 2.06
N LEU A 67 -15.03 7.52 1.98
CA LEU A 67 -14.69 8.91 1.63
C LEU A 67 -13.77 9.55 2.68
N VAL A 68 -13.98 9.27 3.96
CA VAL A 68 -13.08 9.74 5.04
C VAL A 68 -11.67 9.19 4.83
N GLY A 69 -11.50 7.91 4.50
CA GLY A 69 -10.21 7.33 4.17
C GLY A 69 -9.56 7.99 2.96
N TYR A 70 -10.30 8.08 1.86
CA TYR A 70 -9.84 8.69 0.60
C TYR A 70 -9.42 10.15 0.78
N PHE A 71 -10.32 10.99 1.27
CA PHE A 71 -10.04 12.42 1.46
C PHE A 71 -9.11 12.70 2.64
N GLY A 72 -9.03 11.80 3.62
CA GLY A 72 -8.10 11.90 4.73
C GLY A 72 -6.65 11.83 4.25
N VAL A 73 -6.32 10.85 3.40
CA VAL A 73 -4.98 10.74 2.78
C VAL A 73 -4.75 11.92 1.84
N HIS A 74 -5.72 12.22 0.96
CA HIS A 74 -5.64 13.35 0.04
C HIS A 74 -5.31 14.67 0.77
N LEU A 75 -6.06 14.98 1.83
CA LEU A 75 -5.84 16.19 2.62
C LEU A 75 -4.47 16.16 3.30
N PHE A 76 -4.08 15.02 3.87
CA PHE A 76 -2.79 14.87 4.53
C PHE A 76 -1.63 15.15 3.57
N GLU A 77 -1.64 14.54 2.40
CA GLU A 77 -0.59 14.72 1.40
C GLU A 77 -0.52 16.16 0.88
N HIS A 78 -1.68 16.81 0.66
CA HIS A 78 -1.71 18.18 0.15
C HIS A 78 -1.43 19.25 1.21
N THR A 79 -1.54 18.94 2.51
CA THR A 79 -1.33 19.93 3.59
C THR A 79 -0.03 19.70 4.36
N VAL A 80 0.33 18.44 4.62
CA VAL A 80 1.48 18.07 5.46
C VAL A 80 2.69 17.69 4.61
N ALA A 81 2.46 17.07 3.45
CA ALA A 81 3.50 16.64 2.52
C ALA A 81 3.34 17.27 1.12
N PRO A 82 3.20 18.61 0.98
CA PRO A 82 2.71 19.28 -0.23
C PRO A 82 3.60 19.15 -1.48
N HIS A 83 4.70 18.43 -1.44
CA HIS A 83 5.64 18.27 -2.56
C HIS A 83 5.89 16.80 -2.91
N PHE A 84 5.10 15.86 -2.36
CA PHE A 84 5.30 14.45 -2.58
C PHE A 84 4.03 13.80 -3.13
N HIS A 85 3.78 14.00 -4.42
CA HIS A 85 2.78 13.26 -5.18
C HIS A 85 3.51 12.19 -5.99
N PHE A 86 3.21 10.92 -5.77
CA PHE A 86 3.59 9.88 -6.70
C PHE A 86 2.84 10.16 -8.01
N GLY A 87 3.54 10.66 -9.04
CA GLY A 87 3.01 10.64 -10.40
C GLY A 87 2.76 11.97 -11.11
N GLU A 88 2.42 13.08 -10.47
CA GLU A 88 2.04 14.28 -11.25
C GLU A 88 3.04 15.45 -11.23
N GLU A 89 3.77 15.70 -10.16
CA GLU A 89 4.60 16.91 -10.04
C GLU A 89 5.93 16.75 -9.30
N VAL A 90 6.57 15.60 -9.40
CA VAL A 90 7.92 15.50 -8.82
C VAL A 90 8.89 16.25 -9.72
N HIS A 91 9.13 17.51 -9.41
CA HIS A 91 10.28 18.23 -9.97
C HIS A 91 11.55 17.50 -9.52
N PRO A 92 12.43 17.04 -10.45
CA PRO A 92 13.65 16.34 -10.08
C PRO A 92 14.51 17.10 -9.07
N GLU A 93 14.41 18.44 -9.09
CA GLU A 93 15.09 19.35 -8.16
C GLU A 93 14.55 19.27 -6.74
N ALA A 94 13.25 19.00 -6.54
CA ALA A 94 12.64 18.86 -5.23
C ALA A 94 13.07 17.56 -4.52
N LEU A 95 13.40 16.51 -5.28
CA LEU A 95 13.93 15.25 -4.72
C LEU A 95 15.34 15.40 -4.14
N LEU A 96 16.06 16.46 -4.49
CA LEU A 96 17.38 16.75 -3.96
C LEU A 96 17.32 17.48 -2.61
N ASP A 97 16.13 17.90 -2.16
CA ASP A 97 15.94 18.48 -0.83
C ASP A 97 15.97 17.37 0.22
N PRO A 98 16.84 17.46 1.24
CA PRO A 98 16.84 16.49 2.35
C PRO A 98 15.48 16.38 3.06
N ALA A 99 14.68 17.44 3.09
CA ALA A 99 13.34 17.39 3.70
C ALA A 99 12.37 16.51 2.92
N ALA A 100 12.55 16.36 1.59
CA ALA A 100 11.67 15.55 0.75
C ALA A 100 11.60 14.08 1.20
N GLY A 101 12.74 13.50 1.63
CA GLY A 101 12.79 12.13 2.15
C GLY A 101 11.93 11.92 3.39
N TRP A 102 11.94 12.88 4.32
CA TRP A 102 11.12 12.79 5.54
C TRP A 102 9.64 13.04 5.29
N LEU A 103 9.31 13.97 4.38
CA LEU A 103 7.93 14.22 3.98
C LEU A 103 7.34 13.02 3.25
N ALA A 104 8.14 12.39 2.37
CA ALA A 104 7.76 11.13 1.72
C ALA A 104 7.48 10.02 2.73
N LEU A 105 8.36 9.87 3.74
CA LEU A 105 8.17 8.88 4.80
C LEU A 105 6.88 9.13 5.59
N LEU A 106 6.54 10.39 5.85
CA LEU A 106 5.28 10.74 6.53
C LEU A 106 4.06 10.40 5.65
N GLY A 107 4.07 10.77 4.36
CA GLY A 107 2.98 10.48 3.42
C GLY A 107 2.75 8.98 3.29
N LEU A 108 3.81 8.24 2.91
CA LEU A 108 3.78 6.78 2.82
C LEU A 108 3.39 6.11 4.15
N GLY A 109 3.84 6.67 5.26
CA GLY A 109 3.57 6.14 6.59
C GLY A 109 2.08 6.05 6.93
N VAL A 110 1.28 7.02 6.48
CA VAL A 110 -0.17 7.02 6.73
C VAL A 110 -0.82 5.82 6.02
N HIS A 111 -0.61 5.67 4.70
CA HIS A 111 -1.25 4.57 4.00
C HIS A 111 -0.69 3.21 4.44
N THR A 112 0.61 3.11 4.70
CA THR A 112 1.27 1.91 5.22
C THR A 112 0.66 1.42 6.54
N PHE A 113 0.30 2.34 7.44
CA PHE A 113 -0.44 2.01 8.65
C PHE A 113 -1.81 1.40 8.30
N PHE A 114 -2.55 1.98 7.35
CA PHE A 114 -3.84 1.46 6.92
C PHE A 114 -3.75 0.14 6.13
N ASP A 115 -2.63 -0.18 5.50
CA ASP A 115 -2.39 -1.52 4.95
C ASP A 115 -2.38 -2.58 6.05
N GLY A 116 -1.74 -2.29 7.17
CA GLY A 116 -1.79 -3.15 8.35
C GLY A 116 -3.20 -3.30 8.90
N VAL A 117 -3.97 -2.20 8.95
CA VAL A 117 -5.40 -2.22 9.32
C VAL A 117 -6.20 -3.11 8.37
N ALA A 118 -5.99 -2.97 7.04
CA ALA A 118 -6.68 -3.76 6.04
C ALA A 118 -6.41 -5.27 6.20
N ILE A 119 -5.14 -5.66 6.37
CA ILE A 119 -4.78 -7.07 6.60
C ILE A 119 -5.51 -7.62 7.83
N ALA A 120 -5.41 -6.92 8.97
CA ALA A 120 -6.00 -7.40 10.22
C ALA A 120 -7.53 -7.42 10.16
N ALA A 121 -8.18 -6.36 9.66
CA ALA A 121 -9.62 -6.29 9.49
C ALA A 121 -10.12 -7.41 8.55
N GLY A 122 -9.40 -7.66 7.45
CA GLY A 122 -9.70 -8.74 6.52
C GLY A 122 -9.73 -10.11 7.21
N PHE A 123 -8.71 -10.44 8.01
CA PHE A 123 -8.67 -11.71 8.76
C PHE A 123 -9.71 -11.78 9.90
N MET A 124 -10.09 -10.64 10.49
CA MET A 124 -11.15 -10.61 11.50
C MET A 124 -12.54 -10.86 10.88
N ILE A 125 -12.74 -10.50 9.62
CA ILE A 125 -13.97 -10.76 8.87
C ILE A 125 -13.95 -12.19 8.32
N GLY A 126 -12.82 -12.61 7.71
CA GLY A 126 -12.69 -13.96 7.21
C GLY A 126 -11.31 -14.27 6.63
N PRO A 127 -10.87 -15.55 6.69
CA PRO A 127 -9.52 -15.93 6.27
C PRO A 127 -9.26 -15.70 4.78
N ALA A 128 -10.25 -15.87 3.91
CA ALA A 128 -10.12 -15.64 2.48
C ALA A 128 -9.88 -14.15 2.19
N LEU A 129 -10.66 -13.25 2.81
CA LEU A 129 -10.49 -11.82 2.68
C LEU A 129 -9.13 -11.37 3.20
N GLY A 130 -8.74 -11.83 4.40
CA GLY A 130 -7.43 -11.51 4.98
C GLY A 130 -6.26 -11.94 4.09
N ALA A 131 -6.32 -13.13 3.49
CA ALA A 131 -5.32 -13.62 2.56
C ALA A 131 -5.26 -12.77 1.28
N LEU A 132 -6.40 -12.43 0.69
CA LEU A 132 -6.48 -11.56 -0.50
C LEU A 132 -5.88 -10.18 -0.23
N LEU A 133 -6.26 -9.54 0.89
CA LEU A 133 -5.72 -8.24 1.25
C LEU A 133 -4.22 -8.29 1.56
N SER A 134 -3.74 -9.39 2.17
CA SER A 134 -2.30 -9.59 2.37
C SER A 134 -1.53 -9.69 1.06
N ILE A 135 -2.08 -10.39 0.05
CA ILE A 135 -1.46 -10.43 -1.30
C ILE A 135 -1.45 -9.03 -1.91
N ALA A 136 -2.57 -8.30 -1.84
CA ALA A 136 -2.66 -6.94 -2.35
C ALA A 136 -1.57 -6.03 -1.76
N VAL A 137 -1.41 -6.09 -0.44
CA VAL A 137 -0.40 -5.30 0.29
C VAL A 137 1.01 -5.72 -0.10
N VAL A 138 1.36 -7.01 -0.05
CA VAL A 138 2.73 -7.49 -0.34
C VAL A 138 3.17 -7.14 -1.76
N LEU A 139 2.27 -7.16 -2.75
CA LEU A 139 2.60 -6.84 -4.14
C LEU A 139 3.16 -5.42 -4.32
N HIS A 140 2.75 -4.45 -3.49
CA HIS A 140 3.26 -3.08 -3.60
C HIS A 140 4.31 -2.72 -2.54
N LYS A 141 4.48 -3.49 -1.46
CA LYS A 141 5.43 -3.22 -0.38
C LYS A 141 6.90 -3.21 -0.81
N VAL A 142 7.34 -4.13 -1.68
CA VAL A 142 8.71 -4.10 -2.20
C VAL A 142 8.97 -2.82 -3.02
N PRO A 143 8.12 -2.43 -3.98
CA PRO A 143 8.19 -1.12 -4.64
C PRO A 143 8.18 0.06 -3.68
N GLU A 144 7.33 0.04 -2.67
CA GLU A 144 7.21 1.12 -1.68
C GLU A 144 8.51 1.32 -0.89
N GLY A 145 9.04 0.23 -0.31
CA GLY A 145 10.32 0.26 0.39
C GLY A 145 11.50 0.68 -0.50
N PHE A 146 11.47 0.25 -1.80
CA PHE A 146 12.40 0.71 -2.81
C PHE A 146 12.31 2.23 -3.01
N THR A 147 11.10 2.75 -3.15
CA THR A 147 10.86 4.16 -3.44
C THR A 147 11.32 5.04 -2.28
N ILE A 148 10.91 4.76 -1.04
CA ILE A 148 11.31 5.57 0.10
C ILE A 148 12.84 5.58 0.27
N ALA A 149 13.51 4.44 0.11
CA ALA A 149 14.96 4.38 0.20
C ALA A 149 15.64 5.16 -0.94
N SER A 150 15.07 5.14 -2.15
CA SER A 150 15.58 5.91 -3.29
C SER A 150 15.47 7.41 -3.07
N VAL A 151 14.34 7.88 -2.55
CA VAL A 151 14.10 9.31 -2.23
C VAL A 151 15.05 9.76 -1.12
N MET A 152 15.22 8.97 -0.06
CA MET A 152 16.17 9.28 1.01
C MET A 152 17.60 9.44 0.47
N LEU A 153 18.06 8.52 -0.38
CA LEU A 153 19.40 8.59 -0.97
C LEU A 153 19.55 9.75 -1.94
N ALA A 154 18.51 10.08 -2.73
CA ALA A 154 18.51 11.23 -3.65
C ALA A 154 18.62 12.55 -2.88
N GLY A 155 17.95 12.68 -1.73
CA GLY A 155 18.05 13.81 -0.80
C GLY A 155 19.37 13.87 -0.01
N GLY A 156 20.34 12.99 -0.31
CA GLY A 156 21.68 13.01 0.31
C GLY A 156 21.75 12.30 1.67
N HIS A 157 20.72 11.59 2.09
CA HIS A 157 20.76 10.81 3.33
C HIS A 157 21.66 9.57 3.22
N SER A 158 22.14 9.10 4.37
CA SER A 158 22.98 7.91 4.42
C SER A 158 22.21 6.63 4.07
N PRO A 159 22.91 5.57 3.59
CA PRO A 159 22.29 4.26 3.39
C PRO A 159 21.59 3.70 4.64
N ALA A 160 22.14 3.99 5.83
CA ALA A 160 21.52 3.60 7.10
C ALA A 160 20.18 4.32 7.33
N ALA A 161 20.08 5.62 7.00
CA ALA A 161 18.83 6.36 7.08
C ALA A 161 17.79 5.83 6.07
N ALA A 162 18.21 5.50 4.85
CA ALA A 162 17.35 4.91 3.82
C ALA A 162 16.78 3.55 4.26
N LEU A 163 17.62 2.67 4.83
CA LEU A 163 17.17 1.40 5.43
C LEU A 163 16.25 1.64 6.62
N GLY A 164 16.56 2.63 7.47
CA GLY A 164 15.73 3.02 8.60
C GLY A 164 14.33 3.48 8.16
N ALA A 165 14.24 4.22 7.05
CA ALA A 165 12.96 4.64 6.49
C ALA A 165 12.11 3.44 6.04
N GLY A 166 12.68 2.49 5.28
CA GLY A 166 11.99 1.25 4.91
C GLY A 166 11.56 0.41 6.12
N ALA A 167 12.44 0.30 7.14
CA ALA A 167 12.09 -0.37 8.39
C ALA A 167 10.94 0.33 9.13
N THR A 168 10.89 1.68 9.10
CA THR A 168 9.81 2.46 9.71
C THR A 168 8.47 2.17 9.05
N LEU A 169 8.41 2.08 7.72
CA LEU A 169 7.19 1.67 7.01
C LEU A 169 6.74 0.28 7.48
N GLY A 170 7.65 -0.69 7.53
CA GLY A 170 7.32 -2.02 8.05
C GLY A 170 6.79 -2.01 9.49
N VAL A 171 7.36 -1.17 10.37
CA VAL A 171 6.86 -0.99 11.74
C VAL A 171 5.46 -0.39 11.74
N LEU A 172 5.17 0.57 10.85
CA LEU A 172 3.84 1.17 10.73
C LEU A 172 2.79 0.17 10.22
N THR A 173 3.14 -0.72 9.26
CA THR A 173 2.29 -1.84 8.86
C THR A 173 1.92 -2.73 10.07
N LEU A 174 2.93 -3.10 10.87
CA LEU A 174 2.69 -3.89 12.08
C LEU A 174 1.86 -3.13 13.11
N ALA A 175 2.11 -1.84 13.30
CA ALA A 175 1.36 -1.00 14.23
C ALA A 175 -0.13 -0.92 13.85
N GLY A 176 -0.44 -0.75 12.55
CA GLY A 176 -1.81 -0.76 12.04
C GLY A 176 -2.52 -2.10 12.30
N ALA A 177 -1.83 -3.21 12.01
CA ALA A 177 -2.36 -4.54 12.26
C ALA A 177 -2.61 -4.79 13.77
N ILE A 178 -1.67 -4.40 14.63
CA ILE A 178 -1.81 -4.54 16.08
C ILE A 178 -2.94 -3.63 16.60
N ALA A 179 -3.00 -2.37 16.16
CA ALA A 179 -4.04 -1.43 16.57
C ALA A 179 -5.45 -1.98 16.24
N THR A 180 -5.62 -2.59 15.08
CA THR A 180 -6.89 -3.22 14.68
C THR A 180 -7.28 -4.36 15.61
N GLY A 181 -6.33 -5.08 16.19
CA GLY A 181 -6.60 -6.13 17.17
C GLY A 181 -7.29 -5.64 18.45
N PHE A 182 -7.28 -4.35 18.73
CA PHE A 182 -8.01 -3.72 19.85
C PHE A 182 -9.36 -3.15 19.42
N VAL A 183 -9.69 -3.18 18.13
CA VAL A 183 -10.99 -2.74 17.61
C VAL A 183 -12.04 -3.80 17.94
N ALA A 184 -13.16 -3.39 18.51
CA ALA A 184 -14.26 -4.30 18.77
C ALA A 184 -14.81 -4.88 17.45
N GLU A 185 -15.19 -6.16 17.43
CA GLU A 185 -15.60 -6.89 16.21
C GLU A 185 -16.67 -6.12 15.39
N HIS A 186 -17.66 -5.52 16.07
CA HIS A 186 -18.71 -4.75 15.40
C HIS A 186 -18.25 -3.44 14.76
N HIS A 187 -17.02 -2.99 15.03
CA HIS A 187 -16.42 -1.81 14.41
C HIS A 187 -15.40 -2.15 13.31
N VAL A 188 -15.06 -3.41 13.11
CA VAL A 188 -14.05 -3.84 12.12
C VAL A 188 -14.47 -3.44 10.70
N GLY A 189 -15.76 -3.48 10.39
CA GLY A 189 -16.30 -3.02 9.10
C GLY A 189 -16.02 -1.54 8.81
N TYR A 190 -16.03 -0.68 9.83
CA TYR A 190 -15.64 0.74 9.68
C TYR A 190 -14.14 0.90 9.40
N ALA A 191 -13.30 0.12 10.10
CA ALA A 191 -11.86 0.11 9.85
C ALA A 191 -11.56 -0.35 8.42
N LEU A 192 -12.25 -1.40 7.95
CA LEU A 192 -12.15 -1.86 6.56
C LEU A 192 -12.63 -0.79 5.57
N ALA A 193 -13.73 -0.07 5.86
CA ALA A 193 -14.23 1.00 5.00
C ALA A 193 -13.22 2.14 4.84
N VAL A 194 -12.62 2.60 5.94
CA VAL A 194 -11.57 3.63 5.89
C VAL A 194 -10.37 3.12 5.09
N SER A 195 -9.90 1.91 5.37
CA SER A 195 -8.78 1.30 4.62
C SER A 195 -9.10 1.15 3.14
N ALA A 196 -10.34 0.81 2.76
CA ALA A 196 -10.75 0.76 1.36
C ALA A 196 -10.59 2.12 0.66
N GLY A 197 -10.98 3.21 1.34
CA GLY A 197 -10.79 4.56 0.83
C GLY A 197 -9.32 4.92 0.62
N VAL A 198 -8.47 4.60 1.60
CA VAL A 198 -7.02 4.78 1.51
C VAL A 198 -6.44 3.95 0.35
N THR A 199 -6.82 2.67 0.25
CA THR A 199 -6.36 1.78 -0.83
C THR A 199 -6.75 2.30 -2.21
N ILE A 200 -7.99 2.81 -2.37
CA ILE A 200 -8.44 3.40 -3.65
C ILE A 200 -7.63 4.65 -3.97
N TYR A 201 -7.38 5.53 -2.99
CA TYR A 201 -6.58 6.73 -3.20
C TYR A 201 -5.17 6.36 -3.68
N VAL A 202 -4.46 5.52 -2.95
CA VAL A 202 -3.09 5.12 -3.29
C VAL A 202 -3.02 4.44 -4.67
N ALA A 203 -3.92 3.50 -4.94
CA ALA A 203 -3.88 2.80 -6.22
C ALA A 203 -4.23 3.72 -7.41
N ALA A 204 -5.26 4.57 -7.28
CA ALA A 204 -5.75 5.40 -8.38
C ALA A 204 -5.01 6.73 -8.53
N SER A 205 -4.58 7.35 -7.42
CA SER A 205 -3.98 8.69 -7.43
C SER A 205 -2.46 8.67 -7.40
N ASP A 206 -1.83 7.58 -6.91
CA ASP A 206 -0.38 7.48 -6.81
C ASP A 206 0.19 6.46 -7.78
N LEU A 207 -0.22 5.17 -7.67
CA LEU A 207 0.41 4.09 -8.44
C LEU A 207 0.05 4.11 -9.92
N ILE A 208 -1.21 4.34 -10.29
CA ILE A 208 -1.63 4.38 -11.70
C ILE A 208 -1.03 5.58 -12.44
N PRO A 209 -1.02 6.82 -11.91
CA PRO A 209 -0.30 7.93 -12.52
C PRO A 209 1.19 7.66 -12.70
N GLU A 210 1.87 7.04 -11.72
CA GLU A 210 3.28 6.66 -11.85
C GLU A 210 3.50 5.68 -13.01
N VAL A 211 2.65 4.65 -13.12
CA VAL A 211 2.67 3.69 -14.24
C VAL A 211 2.45 4.40 -15.58
N ASN A 212 1.51 5.35 -15.64
CA ASN A 212 1.19 6.10 -16.86
C ASN A 212 2.34 7.04 -17.27
N ARG A 213 3.06 7.62 -16.31
CA ARG A 213 4.22 8.48 -16.54
C ARG A 213 5.38 7.71 -17.19
N GLU A 214 5.63 6.49 -16.77
CA GLU A 214 6.62 5.62 -17.41
C GLU A 214 6.23 5.22 -18.83
N GLY A 215 4.92 5.10 -19.08
CA GLY A 215 4.32 4.89 -20.38
C GLY A 215 4.48 3.50 -20.97
N GLY A 216 3.81 3.30 -22.10
CA GLY A 216 3.89 2.10 -22.90
C GLY A 216 2.75 1.09 -22.64
N PRO A 217 2.28 0.40 -23.71
CA PRO A 217 1.13 -0.50 -23.62
C PRO A 217 1.39 -1.71 -22.70
N ALA A 218 2.64 -2.13 -22.53
CA ALA A 218 3.00 -3.26 -21.67
C ALA A 218 2.63 -3.02 -20.21
N LEU A 219 2.84 -1.79 -19.69
CA LEU A 219 2.47 -1.44 -18.32
C LEU A 219 0.96 -1.39 -18.14
N GLY A 220 0.21 -0.84 -19.10
CA GLY A 220 -1.26 -0.87 -19.08
C GLY A 220 -1.81 -2.30 -19.04
N TRP A 221 -1.25 -3.20 -19.86
CA TRP A 221 -1.60 -4.62 -19.80
C TRP A 221 -1.21 -5.27 -18.47
N THR A 222 -0.15 -4.80 -17.81
CA THR A 222 0.25 -5.32 -16.49
C THR A 222 -0.70 -4.87 -15.39
N VAL A 223 -1.24 -3.64 -15.44
CA VAL A 223 -2.33 -3.23 -14.54
C VAL A 223 -3.54 -4.15 -14.72
N PHE A 224 -3.94 -4.41 -15.97
CA PHE A 224 -5.03 -5.35 -16.23
C PHE A 224 -4.70 -6.79 -15.77
N ALA A 225 -3.46 -7.24 -15.91
CA ALA A 225 -3.02 -8.53 -15.38
C ALA A 225 -3.14 -8.59 -13.84
N GLY A 226 -2.94 -7.47 -13.13
CA GLY A 226 -3.20 -7.36 -11.69
C GLY A 226 -4.65 -7.67 -11.33
N LEU A 227 -5.62 -7.14 -12.10
CA LEU A 227 -7.04 -7.50 -11.94
C LEU A 227 -7.28 -9.01 -12.17
N VAL A 228 -6.67 -9.59 -13.21
CA VAL A 228 -6.81 -11.03 -13.51
C VAL A 228 -6.19 -11.87 -12.39
N LEU A 229 -5.03 -11.48 -11.87
CA LEU A 229 -4.38 -12.14 -10.73
C LEU A 229 -5.25 -12.08 -9.48
N PHE A 230 -5.91 -10.93 -9.22
CA PHE A 230 -6.89 -10.82 -8.14
C PHE A 230 -8.04 -11.80 -8.34
N ALA A 231 -8.66 -11.84 -9.51
CA ALA A 231 -9.79 -12.72 -9.80
C ALA A 231 -9.42 -14.21 -9.62
N LEU A 232 -8.21 -14.60 -10.05
CA LEU A 232 -7.68 -15.95 -9.83
C LEU A 232 -7.44 -16.23 -8.35
N ALA A 233 -6.83 -15.30 -7.62
CA ALA A 233 -6.60 -15.46 -6.19
C ALA A 233 -7.92 -15.54 -5.41
N ASP A 234 -8.90 -14.71 -5.77
CA ASP A 234 -10.24 -14.70 -5.18
C ASP A 234 -10.95 -16.05 -5.40
N TRP A 235 -10.89 -16.58 -6.62
CA TRP A 235 -11.45 -17.88 -6.94
C TRP A 235 -10.75 -19.02 -6.20
N LEU A 236 -9.42 -19.02 -6.10
CA LEU A 236 -8.64 -20.03 -5.39
C LEU A 236 -8.87 -20.00 -3.87
N LEU A 237 -9.09 -18.82 -3.30
CA LEU A 237 -9.31 -18.63 -1.87
C LEU A 237 -10.78 -18.72 -1.47
N ALA A 238 -11.72 -18.73 -2.42
CA ALA A 238 -13.15 -18.86 -2.14
C ALA A 238 -13.52 -20.03 -1.18
N PRO A 239 -12.88 -21.22 -1.29
CA PRO A 239 -13.17 -22.32 -0.34
C PRO A 239 -12.81 -22.02 1.12
N LEU A 240 -11.92 -21.06 1.39
CA LEU A 240 -11.54 -20.63 2.73
C LEU A 240 -12.54 -19.64 3.35
N GLY A 241 -13.38 -19.03 2.52
CA GLY A 241 -14.41 -18.08 2.94
C GLY A 241 -15.73 -18.75 3.26
N GLY A 242 -15.76 -19.83 4.05
CA GLY A 242 -16.97 -20.59 4.35
C GLY A 242 -18.23 -19.71 4.47
N HIS A 243 -19.25 -20.11 3.70
CA HIS A 243 -20.59 -19.48 3.65
C HIS A 243 -21.26 -19.51 5.01
#